data_ba9f45c6b94c9d99ff21328001ac990e
#
_entry.id   ba9f45c6b94c9d99ff21328001ac990e
#
_cell.length_a   1.000
_cell.length_b   1.000
_cell.length_c   1.000
_cell.angle_alpha   90.00
_cell.angle_beta   90.00
_cell.angle_gamma   90.00
#
_symmetry.space_group_name_H-M   'P 1'
#
loop_
_entity.id
_entity.type
_entity.pdbx_description
1 polymer ?
#
loop_
_entity_poly.entity_id
_entity_poly.type
_entity_poly.pdbx_seq_one_letter_code
_entity_poly.pdbx_strand_id
1 'polypeptide(L)'
;FLAAFGDKAQLLVGQTLPADQGIAGHVYLSGKAYSSTDVASDRFFDATVDAETQYRTQSLVAIPIRIGTDVCGVLELINRRGAACYSDHERDLLEIFADYISISIQNVLDGRLAQEAAKRDNLTGLYNDRYLHAALEQTLARCRADGRDLALLFLDLDYFKQVNDRHGHLAGSQVLRETGQLLRRAVGLARALVAR
;
A
#
# COMPACT_ATOMS: atom_id res chain seq x y z
N PHE A 1 10.36 -5.14 -9.76
CA PHE A 1 10.48 -6.35 -8.92
C PHE A 1 10.56 -5.97 -7.44
N LEU A 2 9.59 -6.40 -6.64
CA LEU A 2 9.56 -6.16 -5.19
C LEU A 2 10.42 -7.18 -4.42
N ALA A 3 10.42 -8.41 -4.87
CA ALA A 3 11.20 -9.50 -4.29
C ALA A 3 11.62 -10.47 -5.40
N ALA A 4 12.78 -11.06 -5.24
CA ALA A 4 13.28 -12.14 -6.08
C ALA A 4 14.07 -13.11 -5.20
N PHE A 5 14.08 -14.38 -5.58
CA PHE A 5 14.80 -15.43 -4.89
C PHE A 5 15.46 -16.37 -5.89
N GLY A 6 16.67 -16.84 -5.62
CA GLY A 6 17.44 -17.72 -6.49
C GLY A 6 18.62 -17.03 -7.16
N ASP A 7 19.14 -17.66 -8.20
CA ASP A 7 20.28 -17.14 -8.94
C ASP A 7 19.94 -15.81 -9.60
N LYS A 8 20.86 -14.84 -9.49
CA LYS A 8 20.69 -13.47 -10.03
C LYS A 8 19.59 -12.62 -9.39
N ALA A 9 18.91 -13.09 -8.35
CA ALA A 9 17.85 -12.35 -7.65
C ALA A 9 18.24 -10.92 -7.23
N GLN A 10 19.51 -10.73 -6.83
CA GLN A 10 20.03 -9.43 -6.42
C GLN A 10 20.03 -8.38 -7.54
N LEU A 11 20.06 -8.81 -8.81
CA LEU A 11 20.02 -7.93 -9.97
C LEU A 11 18.61 -7.46 -10.34
N LEU A 12 17.59 -8.14 -9.83
CA LEU A 12 16.18 -7.89 -10.15
C LEU A 12 15.50 -6.93 -9.18
N VAL A 13 15.78 -7.07 -7.88
CA VAL A 13 15.07 -6.27 -6.85
C VAL A 13 15.29 -4.78 -7.06
N GLY A 14 14.19 -4.05 -7.18
CA GLY A 14 14.20 -2.61 -7.44
C GLY A 14 14.15 -2.22 -8.92
N GLN A 15 14.36 -3.15 -9.85
CA GLN A 15 14.10 -2.89 -11.26
C GLN A 15 12.61 -2.74 -11.55
N THR A 16 12.30 -1.93 -12.55
CA THR A 16 10.92 -1.68 -13.03
C THR A 16 10.80 -2.06 -14.49
N LEU A 17 9.67 -2.66 -14.83
CA LEU A 17 9.30 -2.99 -16.21
C LEU A 17 8.00 -2.26 -16.58
N PRO A 18 7.77 -1.94 -17.85
CA PRO A 18 6.45 -1.56 -18.34
C PRO A 18 5.38 -2.59 -17.96
N ALA A 19 4.19 -2.12 -17.59
CA ALA A 19 3.11 -3.00 -17.09
C ALA A 19 2.56 -3.98 -18.13
N ASP A 20 2.86 -3.78 -19.40
CA ASP A 20 2.46 -4.59 -20.55
C ASP A 20 3.60 -5.46 -21.11
N GLN A 21 4.79 -5.42 -20.51
CA GLN A 21 5.96 -6.11 -21.02
C GLN A 21 6.04 -7.56 -20.53
N GLY A 22 6.33 -8.44 -21.47
CA GLY A 22 6.63 -9.84 -21.19
C GLY A 22 5.43 -10.67 -20.73
N ILE A 23 5.70 -11.89 -20.27
CA ILE A 23 4.67 -12.78 -19.72
C ILE A 23 4.07 -12.21 -18.44
N ALA A 24 4.87 -11.57 -17.58
CA ALA A 24 4.37 -10.87 -16.41
C ALA A 24 3.32 -9.80 -16.78
N GLY A 25 3.59 -8.97 -17.80
CA GLY A 25 2.66 -7.97 -18.31
C GLY A 25 1.38 -8.59 -18.87
N HIS A 26 1.49 -9.69 -19.63
CA HIS A 26 0.33 -10.42 -20.11
C HIS A 26 -0.57 -10.93 -18.96
N VAL A 27 0.01 -11.51 -17.91
CA VAL A 27 -0.71 -12.00 -16.73
C VAL A 27 -1.30 -10.83 -15.93
N TYR A 28 -0.55 -9.76 -15.77
CA TYR A 28 -1.01 -8.54 -15.08
C TYR A 28 -2.26 -7.95 -15.74
N LEU A 29 -2.26 -7.81 -17.06
CA LEU A 29 -3.36 -7.21 -17.82
C LEU A 29 -4.55 -8.17 -17.99
N SER A 30 -4.29 -9.46 -18.25
CA SER A 30 -5.36 -10.44 -18.46
C SER A 30 -6.00 -10.92 -17.16
N GLY A 31 -5.26 -10.84 -16.05
CA GLY A 31 -5.65 -11.41 -14.76
C GLY A 31 -5.74 -12.94 -14.77
N LYS A 32 -5.14 -13.63 -15.74
CA LYS A 32 -5.18 -15.10 -15.83
C LYS A 32 -3.78 -15.68 -15.66
N ALA A 33 -3.70 -16.77 -14.91
CA ALA A 33 -2.45 -17.53 -14.82
C ALA A 33 -2.00 -17.99 -16.20
N TYR A 34 -0.69 -18.01 -16.42
CA TYR A 34 -0.06 -18.40 -17.67
C TYR A 34 1.14 -19.29 -17.40
N SER A 35 1.37 -20.26 -18.25
CA SER A 35 2.58 -21.11 -18.21
C SER A 35 3.16 -21.29 -19.60
N SER A 36 4.49 -21.22 -19.68
CA SER A 36 5.24 -21.51 -20.91
C SER A 36 6.25 -22.62 -20.63
N THR A 37 6.24 -23.65 -21.46
CA THR A 37 7.18 -24.79 -21.38
C THR A 37 8.43 -24.57 -22.23
N ASP A 38 8.37 -23.64 -23.17
CA ASP A 38 9.47 -23.19 -24.03
C ASP A 38 9.27 -21.69 -24.32
N VAL A 39 9.91 -20.86 -23.51
CA VAL A 39 9.76 -19.40 -23.64
C VAL A 39 10.40 -18.86 -24.92
N ALA A 40 11.34 -19.57 -25.52
CA ALA A 40 11.99 -19.12 -26.75
C ALA A 40 11.01 -19.03 -27.94
N SER A 41 9.95 -19.86 -27.92
CA SER A 41 8.89 -19.86 -28.92
C SER A 41 7.63 -19.10 -28.46
N ASP A 42 7.62 -18.55 -27.26
CA ASP A 42 6.45 -17.93 -26.66
C ASP A 42 6.29 -16.46 -27.11
N ARG A 43 5.12 -16.14 -27.65
CA ARG A 43 4.82 -14.81 -28.21
C ARG A 43 4.80 -13.67 -27.18
N PHE A 44 4.65 -13.99 -25.90
CA PHE A 44 4.62 -13.02 -24.82
C PHE A 44 5.96 -12.89 -24.11
N PHE A 45 6.93 -13.76 -24.42
CA PHE A 45 8.24 -13.69 -23.76
C PHE A 45 9.04 -12.50 -24.25
N ASP A 46 9.65 -11.79 -23.30
CA ASP A 46 10.58 -10.70 -23.54
C ASP A 46 11.94 -11.04 -22.92
N ALA A 47 12.95 -11.09 -23.76
CA ALA A 47 14.30 -11.50 -23.37
C ALA A 47 15.14 -10.38 -22.74
N THR A 48 14.58 -9.19 -22.54
CA THR A 48 15.33 -8.02 -22.02
C THR A 48 15.94 -8.32 -20.66
N VAL A 49 15.15 -8.88 -19.74
CA VAL A 49 15.61 -9.22 -18.38
C VAL A 49 16.68 -10.32 -18.43
N ASP A 50 16.51 -11.32 -19.27
CA ASP A 50 17.51 -12.38 -19.49
C ASP A 50 18.83 -11.81 -20.01
N ALA A 51 18.76 -10.88 -20.96
CA ALA A 51 19.95 -10.22 -21.51
C ALA A 51 20.69 -9.38 -20.46
N GLU A 52 19.97 -8.62 -19.63
CA GLU A 52 20.54 -7.77 -18.56
C GLU A 52 21.16 -8.60 -17.44
N THR A 53 20.51 -9.68 -17.05
CA THR A 53 20.96 -10.54 -15.94
C THR A 53 21.92 -11.63 -16.35
N GLN A 54 22.06 -11.86 -17.66
CA GLN A 54 22.75 -13.03 -18.23
C GLN A 54 22.17 -14.35 -17.68
N TYR A 55 20.87 -14.36 -17.42
CA TYR A 55 20.12 -15.54 -17.08
C TYR A 55 19.48 -16.12 -18.35
N ARG A 56 19.18 -17.40 -18.37
CA ARG A 56 18.49 -18.03 -19.48
C ARG A 56 17.21 -18.67 -18.99
N THR A 57 16.10 -18.02 -19.24
CA THR A 57 14.78 -18.57 -18.98
C THR A 57 14.43 -19.61 -20.05
N GLN A 58 13.96 -20.77 -19.63
CA GLN A 58 13.55 -21.87 -20.50
C GLN A 58 12.05 -22.15 -20.36
N SER A 59 11.58 -22.20 -19.13
CA SER A 59 10.17 -22.40 -18.81
C SER A 59 9.74 -21.51 -17.64
N LEU A 60 8.49 -21.15 -17.59
CA LEU A 60 7.95 -20.38 -16.47
C LEU A 60 6.47 -20.65 -16.20
N VAL A 61 6.05 -20.34 -14.99
CA VAL A 61 4.66 -20.18 -14.58
C VAL A 61 4.51 -18.80 -13.97
N ALA A 62 3.50 -18.05 -14.40
CA ALA A 62 3.16 -16.72 -13.92
C ALA A 62 1.71 -16.71 -13.43
N ILE A 63 1.51 -16.25 -12.19
CA ILE A 63 0.22 -16.27 -11.51
C ILE A 63 -0.10 -14.87 -10.98
N PRO A 64 -1.32 -14.34 -11.23
CA PRO A 64 -1.70 -13.02 -10.75
C PRO A 64 -1.87 -13.00 -9.23
N ILE A 65 -1.34 -11.97 -8.58
CA ILE A 65 -1.60 -11.64 -7.18
C ILE A 65 -2.67 -10.55 -7.18
N ARG A 66 -3.72 -10.69 -6.33
CA ARG A 66 -4.89 -9.81 -6.35
C ARG A 66 -5.12 -9.11 -5.01
N ILE A 67 -5.70 -7.93 -5.11
CA ILE A 67 -6.32 -7.22 -3.97
C ILE A 67 -7.77 -6.96 -4.36
N GLY A 68 -8.70 -7.64 -3.72
CA GLY A 68 -10.09 -7.67 -4.17
C GLY A 68 -10.19 -8.25 -5.58
N THR A 69 -10.71 -7.47 -6.52
CA THR A 69 -10.84 -7.84 -7.94
C THR A 69 -9.63 -7.45 -8.79
N ASP A 70 -8.77 -6.58 -8.29
CA ASP A 70 -7.69 -5.96 -9.07
C ASP A 70 -6.39 -6.77 -8.96
N VAL A 71 -5.70 -6.93 -10.08
CA VAL A 71 -4.36 -7.52 -10.10
C VAL A 71 -3.36 -6.47 -9.60
N CYS A 72 -2.67 -6.76 -8.51
CA CYS A 72 -1.67 -5.87 -7.92
C CYS A 72 -0.23 -6.32 -8.17
N GLY A 73 -0.05 -7.52 -8.68
CA GLY A 73 1.27 -8.08 -8.97
C GLY A 73 1.18 -9.42 -9.68
N VAL A 74 2.34 -9.96 -10.01
CA VAL A 74 2.48 -11.29 -10.62
C VAL A 74 3.56 -12.06 -9.87
N LEU A 75 3.27 -13.31 -9.53
CA LEU A 75 4.23 -14.28 -9.03
C LEU A 75 4.75 -15.10 -10.20
N GLU A 76 6.06 -15.06 -10.43
CA GLU A 76 6.69 -15.86 -11.47
C GLU A 76 7.66 -16.88 -10.88
N LEU A 77 7.57 -18.12 -11.36
CA LEU A 77 8.55 -19.15 -11.11
C LEU A 77 9.15 -19.57 -12.43
N ILE A 78 10.46 -19.45 -12.52
CA ILE A 78 11.22 -19.72 -13.75
C ILE A 78 12.15 -20.92 -13.57
N ASN A 79 12.31 -21.70 -14.63
CA ASN A 79 13.24 -22.84 -14.72
C ASN A 79 13.07 -23.85 -13.58
N ARG A 80 12.08 -24.73 -13.69
CA ARG A 80 11.86 -25.80 -12.71
C ARG A 80 13.10 -26.70 -12.56
N ARG A 81 13.56 -26.91 -11.34
CA ARG A 81 14.66 -27.84 -11.07
C ARG A 81 14.18 -29.28 -11.19
N GLY A 82 14.93 -30.11 -11.95
CA GLY A 82 14.68 -31.52 -12.06
C GLY A 82 13.60 -31.95 -13.09
N ALA A 83 12.99 -30.99 -13.82
CA ALA A 83 12.08 -31.26 -14.93
C ALA A 83 12.06 -30.09 -15.92
N ALA A 84 11.58 -30.32 -17.12
CA ALA A 84 11.55 -29.32 -18.19
C ALA A 84 10.48 -28.24 -17.96
N CYS A 85 9.37 -28.57 -17.29
CA CYS A 85 8.27 -27.64 -17.06
C CYS A 85 7.53 -27.94 -15.73
N TYR A 86 6.66 -27.04 -15.32
CA TYR A 86 5.77 -27.23 -14.18
C TYR A 86 4.56 -28.09 -14.59
N SER A 87 4.18 -29.01 -13.72
CA SER A 87 2.97 -29.82 -13.87
C SER A 87 1.71 -29.03 -13.50
N ASP A 88 0.55 -29.52 -13.92
CA ASP A 88 -0.74 -28.91 -13.55
C ASP A 88 -0.93 -28.87 -12.03
N HIS A 89 -0.55 -29.94 -11.33
CA HIS A 89 -0.61 -29.97 -9.86
C HIS A 89 0.29 -28.91 -9.19
N GLU A 90 1.49 -28.69 -9.73
CA GLU A 90 2.38 -27.63 -9.20
C GLU A 90 1.82 -26.24 -9.50
N ARG A 91 1.19 -26.04 -10.65
CA ARG A 91 0.51 -24.80 -10.97
C ARG A 91 -0.66 -24.54 -9.99
N ASP A 92 -1.49 -25.54 -9.70
CA ASP A 92 -2.57 -25.43 -8.72
C ASP A 92 -2.05 -25.05 -7.33
N LEU A 93 -0.94 -25.65 -6.89
CA LEU A 93 -0.27 -25.28 -5.64
C LEU A 93 0.22 -23.82 -5.66
N LEU A 94 0.78 -23.36 -6.78
CA LEU A 94 1.24 -21.97 -6.92
C LEU A 94 0.09 -20.98 -6.93
N GLU A 95 -1.06 -21.33 -7.48
CA GLU A 95 -2.28 -20.51 -7.38
C GLU A 95 -2.70 -20.35 -5.91
N ILE A 96 -2.68 -21.43 -5.14
CA ILE A 96 -2.95 -21.38 -3.69
C ILE A 96 -1.93 -20.46 -2.99
N PHE A 97 -0.65 -20.53 -3.32
CA PHE A 97 0.36 -19.64 -2.77
C PHE A 97 0.11 -18.17 -3.13
N ALA A 98 -0.27 -17.89 -4.37
CA ALA A 98 -0.61 -16.54 -4.81
C ALA A 98 -1.83 -15.99 -4.05
N ASP A 99 -2.82 -16.82 -3.76
CA ASP A 99 -3.97 -16.46 -2.94
C ASP A 99 -3.56 -16.14 -1.50
N TYR A 100 -2.66 -16.93 -0.89
CA TYR A 100 -2.11 -16.61 0.44
C TYR A 100 -1.35 -15.29 0.46
N ILE A 101 -0.56 -15.00 -0.56
CA ILE A 101 0.14 -13.71 -0.71
C ILE A 101 -0.89 -12.59 -0.82
N SER A 102 -1.93 -12.76 -1.64
CA SER A 102 -3.03 -11.81 -1.83
C SER A 102 -3.73 -11.47 -0.51
N ILE A 103 -4.11 -12.50 0.25
CA ILE A 103 -4.73 -12.35 1.58
C ILE A 103 -3.78 -11.63 2.54
N SER A 104 -2.50 -11.98 2.53
CA SER A 104 -1.51 -11.37 3.42
C SER A 104 -1.32 -9.88 3.11
N ILE A 105 -1.27 -9.50 1.84
CA ILE A 105 -1.19 -8.09 1.41
C ILE A 105 -2.46 -7.35 1.84
N GLN A 106 -3.65 -7.94 1.60
CA GLN A 106 -4.92 -7.35 2.00
C GLN A 106 -4.97 -7.08 3.51
N ASN A 107 -4.59 -8.07 4.33
CA ASN A 107 -4.56 -7.94 5.79
C ASN A 107 -3.64 -6.79 6.25
N VAL A 108 -2.47 -6.62 5.62
CA VAL A 108 -1.55 -5.52 5.94
C VAL A 108 -2.16 -4.17 5.56
N LEU A 109 -2.82 -4.07 4.41
CA LEU A 109 -3.47 -2.84 3.97
C LEU A 109 -4.65 -2.48 4.88
N ASP A 110 -5.49 -3.44 5.20
CA ASP A 110 -6.64 -3.24 6.10
C ASP A 110 -6.18 -2.83 7.50
N GLY A 111 -5.12 -3.45 8.01
CA GLY A 111 -4.50 -3.07 9.27
C GLY A 111 -3.98 -1.63 9.27
N ARG A 112 -3.34 -1.19 8.19
CA ARG A 112 -2.89 0.21 8.03
C ARG A 112 -4.06 1.18 7.97
N LEU A 113 -5.09 0.86 7.20
CA LEU A 113 -6.30 1.70 7.11
C LEU A 113 -7.00 1.82 8.47
N ALA A 114 -7.14 0.71 9.19
CA ALA A 114 -7.70 0.71 10.54
C ALA A 114 -6.85 1.55 11.53
N GLN A 115 -5.52 1.45 11.46
CA GLN A 115 -4.63 2.26 12.28
C GLN A 115 -4.74 3.76 11.96
N GLU A 116 -4.84 4.13 10.68
CA GLU A 116 -5.03 5.54 10.30
C GLU A 116 -6.41 6.06 10.73
N ALA A 117 -7.46 5.25 10.58
CA ALA A 117 -8.80 5.61 11.07
C ALA A 117 -8.81 5.78 12.61
N ALA A 118 -8.12 4.91 13.36
CA ALA A 118 -8.03 5.00 14.82
C ALA A 118 -7.31 6.26 15.35
N LYS A 119 -6.60 7.00 14.49
CA LYS A 119 -5.95 8.28 14.83
C LYS A 119 -6.88 9.48 14.69
N ARG A 120 -8.06 9.30 14.11
CA ARG A 120 -8.98 10.40 13.77
C ARG A 120 -10.17 10.50 14.72
N ASP A 121 -10.65 11.73 14.91
CA ASP A 121 -11.93 12.02 15.53
C ASP A 121 -13.05 11.79 14.50
N ASN A 122 -14.02 10.96 14.83
CA ASN A 122 -15.07 10.52 13.91
C ASN A 122 -16.00 11.67 13.47
N LEU A 123 -16.10 12.74 14.25
CA LEU A 123 -16.98 13.86 13.93
C LEU A 123 -16.32 14.87 12.99
N THR A 124 -15.09 15.27 13.30
CA THR A 124 -14.39 16.35 12.60
C THR A 124 -13.38 15.86 11.56
N GLY A 125 -12.95 14.59 11.68
CA GLY A 125 -11.88 14.01 10.89
C GLY A 125 -10.49 14.60 11.21
N LEU A 126 -10.35 15.46 12.21
CA LEU A 126 -9.07 15.89 12.77
C LEU A 126 -8.40 14.71 13.48
N TYR A 127 -7.14 14.87 13.90
CA TYR A 127 -6.55 13.88 14.78
C TYR A 127 -7.29 13.87 16.12
N ASN A 128 -7.39 12.71 16.74
CA ASN A 128 -7.98 12.58 18.07
C ASN A 128 -6.94 12.89 19.16
N ASP A 129 -7.43 13.09 20.38
CA ASP A 129 -6.62 13.39 21.55
C ASP A 129 -5.51 12.36 21.80
N ARG A 130 -5.83 11.09 21.69
CA ARG A 130 -4.84 10.00 21.86
C ARG A 130 -3.65 10.13 20.92
N TYR A 131 -3.91 10.43 19.66
CA TYR A 131 -2.86 10.62 18.66
C TYR A 131 -2.08 11.91 18.91
N LEU A 132 -2.76 12.99 19.33
CA LEU A 132 -2.13 14.26 19.69
C LEU A 132 -1.07 14.07 20.78
N HIS A 133 -1.42 13.38 21.87
CA HIS A 133 -0.47 13.13 22.96
C HIS A 133 0.77 12.37 22.48
N ALA A 134 0.60 11.27 21.76
CA ALA A 134 1.70 10.49 21.24
C ALA A 134 2.59 11.29 20.26
N ALA A 135 1.98 12.06 19.36
CA ALA A 135 2.69 12.90 18.39
C ALA A 135 3.43 14.06 19.08
N LEU A 136 2.84 14.65 20.13
CA LEU A 136 3.45 15.72 20.91
C LEU A 136 4.72 15.25 21.63
N GLU A 137 4.67 14.09 22.30
CA GLU A 137 5.84 13.50 22.96
C GLU A 137 6.98 13.25 21.96
N GLN A 138 6.68 12.65 20.82
CA GLN A 138 7.68 12.40 19.78
C GLN A 138 8.26 13.70 19.21
N THR A 139 7.42 14.71 19.00
CA THR A 139 7.85 16.00 18.45
C THR A 139 8.71 16.75 19.42
N LEU A 140 8.36 16.78 20.72
CA LEU A 140 9.18 17.36 21.78
C LEU A 140 10.55 16.72 21.88
N ALA A 141 10.61 15.38 21.81
CA ALA A 141 11.89 14.66 21.82
C ALA A 141 12.78 15.06 20.63
N ARG A 142 12.22 15.15 19.43
CA ARG A 142 12.95 15.61 18.22
C ARG A 142 13.39 17.06 18.34
N CYS A 143 12.49 17.97 18.76
CA CYS A 143 12.83 19.39 18.91
C CYS A 143 13.98 19.58 19.92
N ARG A 144 13.99 18.84 21.03
CA ARG A 144 15.11 18.86 21.98
C ARG A 144 16.42 18.38 21.37
N ALA A 145 16.37 17.31 20.56
CA ALA A 145 17.57 16.77 19.91
C ALA A 145 18.13 17.71 18.84
N ASP A 146 17.23 18.38 18.11
CA ASP A 146 17.58 19.25 16.97
C ASP A 146 17.77 20.74 17.37
N GLY A 147 17.55 21.12 18.62
CA GLY A 147 17.59 22.51 19.10
C GLY A 147 16.52 23.39 18.46
N ARG A 148 15.33 22.85 18.16
CA ARG A 148 14.22 23.56 17.51
C ARG A 148 13.08 23.82 18.49
N ASP A 149 12.34 24.87 18.26
CA ASP A 149 11.17 25.23 19.06
C ASP A 149 9.90 24.52 18.56
N LEU A 150 8.97 24.28 19.48
CA LEU A 150 7.62 23.82 19.22
C LEU A 150 6.62 24.81 19.76
N ALA A 151 5.62 25.17 18.96
CA ALA A 151 4.49 25.96 19.41
C ALA A 151 3.24 25.08 19.52
N LEU A 152 2.48 25.22 20.61
CA LEU A 152 1.21 24.55 20.83
C LEU A 152 0.13 25.62 21.00
N LEU A 153 -0.95 25.54 20.21
CA LEU A 153 -2.08 26.42 20.26
C LEU A 153 -3.32 25.65 20.75
N PHE A 154 -4.01 26.18 21.72
CA PHE A 154 -5.33 25.72 22.12
C PHE A 154 -6.39 26.68 21.58
N LEU A 155 -7.41 26.12 20.94
CA LEU A 155 -8.53 26.87 20.37
C LEU A 155 -9.82 26.38 20.98
N ASP A 156 -10.71 27.30 21.35
CA ASP A 156 -12.06 27.02 21.85
C ASP A 156 -13.09 27.80 21.05
N LEU A 157 -14.32 27.28 20.98
CA LEU A 157 -15.43 27.94 20.31
C LEU A 157 -16.28 28.71 21.32
N ASP A 158 -16.22 30.01 21.25
CA ASP A 158 -17.05 30.88 22.08
C ASP A 158 -18.54 30.61 21.85
N TYR A 159 -19.28 30.56 22.94
CA TYR A 159 -20.73 30.37 22.92
C TYR A 159 -21.23 29.06 22.27
N PHE A 160 -20.40 28.06 22.11
CA PHE A 160 -20.80 26.79 21.48
C PHE A 160 -21.99 26.10 22.16
N LYS A 161 -22.09 26.21 23.49
CA LYS A 161 -23.26 25.73 24.23
C LYS A 161 -24.56 26.40 23.77
N GLN A 162 -24.55 27.69 23.47
CA GLN A 162 -25.76 28.40 22.99
C GLN A 162 -26.19 27.89 21.60
N VAL A 163 -25.29 27.47 20.77
CA VAL A 163 -25.63 26.83 19.48
C VAL A 163 -26.41 25.55 19.73
N ASN A 164 -25.92 24.68 20.62
CA ASN A 164 -26.63 23.46 21.00
C ASN A 164 -28.00 23.72 21.61
N ASP A 165 -28.09 24.68 22.55
CA ASP A 165 -29.32 25.00 23.27
C ASP A 165 -30.39 25.60 22.33
N ARG A 166 -30.00 26.40 21.33
CA ARG A 166 -30.92 27.05 20.39
C ARG A 166 -31.27 26.19 19.17
N HIS A 167 -30.32 25.41 18.66
CA HIS A 167 -30.44 24.75 17.35
C HIS A 167 -30.31 23.22 17.44
N GLY A 168 -30.07 22.70 18.65
CA GLY A 168 -29.92 21.27 18.90
C GLY A 168 -28.54 20.73 18.62
N HIS A 169 -28.24 19.53 19.13
CA HIS A 169 -26.93 18.88 19.03
C HIS A 169 -26.49 18.57 17.59
N LEU A 170 -27.43 18.39 16.66
CA LEU A 170 -27.10 18.19 15.26
C LEU A 170 -26.45 19.41 14.63
N ALA A 171 -26.98 20.62 14.95
CA ALA A 171 -26.40 21.88 14.50
C ALA A 171 -25.01 22.10 15.11
N GLY A 172 -24.84 21.83 16.41
CA GLY A 172 -23.52 21.88 17.04
C GLY A 172 -22.52 20.93 16.44
N SER A 173 -22.93 19.69 16.12
CA SER A 173 -22.10 18.73 15.41
C SER A 173 -21.69 19.23 14.02
N GLN A 174 -22.56 19.92 13.32
CA GLN A 174 -22.25 20.54 12.04
C GLN A 174 -21.21 21.65 12.18
N VAL A 175 -21.38 22.55 13.17
CA VAL A 175 -20.39 23.60 13.47
C VAL A 175 -19.01 23.02 13.75
N LEU A 176 -18.92 21.94 14.54
CA LEU A 176 -17.65 21.28 14.83
C LEU A 176 -17.01 20.70 13.57
N ARG A 177 -17.79 20.07 12.68
CA ARG A 177 -17.28 19.54 11.40
C ARG A 177 -16.71 20.66 10.53
N GLU A 178 -17.46 21.74 10.37
CA GLU A 178 -17.06 22.89 9.53
C GLU A 178 -15.83 23.57 10.10
N THR A 179 -15.78 23.78 11.42
CA THR A 179 -14.58 24.30 12.10
C THR A 179 -13.37 23.40 11.86
N GLY A 180 -13.54 22.08 12.01
CA GLY A 180 -12.48 21.12 11.71
C GLY A 180 -11.96 21.21 10.28
N GLN A 181 -12.85 21.39 9.30
CA GLN A 181 -12.49 21.58 7.90
C GLN A 181 -11.74 22.89 7.66
N LEU A 182 -12.19 23.99 8.29
CA LEU A 182 -11.53 25.29 8.21
C LEU A 182 -10.11 25.24 8.77
N LEU A 183 -9.95 24.67 9.96
CA LEU A 183 -8.63 24.49 10.57
C LEU A 183 -7.70 23.66 9.72
N ARG A 184 -8.19 22.53 9.17
CA ARG A 184 -7.40 21.69 8.27
C ARG A 184 -6.93 22.45 7.01
N ARG A 185 -7.80 23.27 6.42
CA ARG A 185 -7.46 24.10 5.25
C ARG A 185 -6.44 25.17 5.62
N ALA A 186 -6.63 25.84 6.75
CA ALA A 186 -5.74 26.91 7.20
C ALA A 186 -4.31 26.43 7.46
N VAL A 187 -4.14 25.21 8.01
CA VAL A 187 -2.81 24.62 8.31
C VAL A 187 -2.29 23.67 7.26
N GLY A 188 -3.03 23.42 6.19
CA GLY A 188 -2.67 22.45 5.14
C GLY A 188 -1.35 22.73 4.43
N LEU A 189 -0.85 23.96 4.45
CA LEU A 189 0.44 24.39 3.92
C LEU A 189 1.56 24.40 4.98
N ALA A 190 1.20 24.39 6.26
CA ALA A 190 2.13 24.32 7.38
C ALA A 190 2.30 22.86 7.82
N ARG A 191 3.52 22.47 8.24
CA ARG A 191 3.77 21.15 8.87
C ARG A 191 3.19 21.12 10.29
N ALA A 192 1.89 21.43 10.42
CA ALA A 192 1.19 21.50 11.70
C ALA A 192 0.22 20.32 11.84
N LEU A 193 0.08 19.83 13.06
CA LEU A 193 -0.89 18.80 13.44
C LEU A 193 -2.09 19.50 14.09
N VAL A 194 -3.30 19.15 13.66
CA VAL A 194 -4.55 19.65 14.25
C VAL A 194 -5.33 18.48 14.81
N ALA A 195 -5.69 18.56 16.07
CA ALA A 195 -6.44 17.54 16.79
C ALA A 195 -7.67 18.12 17.49
N ARG A 196 -8.58 17.24 17.87
CA ARG A 196 -9.76 17.53 18.70
C ARG A 196 -9.81 16.55 19.84
#